data_cfc631c07e47f35acbb1647b35648bb0
#
_entry.id   cfc631c07e47f35acbb1647b35648bb0
#
_cell.length_a   1.000
_cell.length_b   1.000
_cell.length_c   1.000
_cell.angle_alpha   90.00
_cell.angle_beta   90.00
_cell.angle_gamma   90.00
#
_symmetry.space_group_name_H-M   'P 1'
#
loop_
_entity.id
_entity.type
_entity.pdbx_description
1 polymer ?
#
loop_
_entity_poly.entity_id
_entity_poly.type
_entity_poly.pdbx_seq_one_letter_code
_entity_poly.pdbx_strand_id
1 'polypeptide(L)'
;LLSRRQRQMCIRDRYSRAVIYKIDQKARTIEQVWQYGKERGYSWYSPVTSLTKYFADKDSVMVYSATAGMGRRPSELKPGEKPSQASPFIDEFKWGAKEPSVEIQIIDSMGYQAMPIDLNKAFGQ
;
A
#
# COMPACT_ATOMS: atom_id res chain seq x y z
N LEU A 1 15.56 4.55 -13.06
CA LEU A 1 14.65 3.40 -13.05
C LEU A 1 14.12 3.18 -11.64
N LEU A 2 12.82 3.23 -11.47
CA LEU A 2 12.16 2.96 -10.19
C LEU A 2 11.67 1.52 -10.17
N SER A 3 12.22 0.70 -9.29
CA SER A 3 11.73 -0.65 -9.02
C SER A 3 10.84 -0.66 -7.77
N ARG A 4 9.81 -1.47 -7.80
CA ARG A 4 8.80 -1.54 -6.75
C ARG A 4 8.84 -2.90 -6.10
N ARG A 5 8.87 -2.93 -4.80
CA ARG A 5 8.53 -4.14 -4.04
C ARG A 5 7.83 -3.75 -2.77
N GLN A 6 6.66 -4.32 -2.59
CA GLN A 6 6.13 -4.50 -1.26
C GLN A 6 6.74 -5.77 -0.68
N ARG A 7 7.35 -5.66 0.47
CA ARG A 7 7.82 -6.82 1.21
C ARG A 7 6.87 -7.08 2.36
N GLN A 8 6.31 -8.27 2.37
CA GLN A 8 5.74 -8.84 3.57
C GLN A 8 6.89 -9.12 4.53
N MET A 9 6.89 -8.44 5.67
CA MET A 9 7.91 -8.62 6.69
C MET A 9 7.51 -9.74 7.66
N CYS A 10 8.52 -10.34 8.28
CA CYS A 10 8.42 -11.47 9.19
C CYS A 10 7.31 -11.34 10.25
N ILE A 11 6.81 -12.46 10.72
CA ILE A 11 5.76 -12.67 11.74
C ILE A 11 5.93 -11.80 13.02
N ARG A 12 7.11 -11.27 13.29
CA ARG A 12 7.40 -10.39 14.43
C ARG A 12 7.05 -8.93 14.17
N ASP A 13 7.20 -8.48 12.94
CA ASP A 13 6.98 -7.07 12.56
C ASP A 13 5.58 -6.93 12.00
N ARG A 14 4.66 -6.47 12.83
CA ARG A 14 3.25 -6.37 12.47
C ARG A 14 2.92 -5.06 11.81
N TYR A 15 3.64 -4.75 10.78
CA TYR A 15 3.36 -3.64 9.87
C TYR A 15 3.69 -4.05 8.44
N SER A 16 2.96 -3.50 7.50
CA SER A 16 3.33 -3.49 6.10
C SER A 16 3.99 -2.16 5.77
N ARG A 17 4.85 -2.15 4.78
CA ARG A 17 5.39 -0.91 4.23
C ARG A 17 5.48 -0.96 2.72
N ALA A 18 5.08 0.12 2.10
CA ALA A 18 5.36 0.40 0.70
C ALA A 18 6.74 1.04 0.60
N VAL A 19 7.54 0.62 -0.35
CA VAL A 19 8.88 1.16 -0.58
C VAL A 19 9.14 1.35 -2.06
N ILE A 20 9.89 2.40 -2.37
CA ILE A 20 10.37 2.67 -3.72
C ILE A 20 11.89 2.75 -3.68
N TYR A 21 12.52 2.03 -4.60
CA TYR A 21 13.96 2.00 -4.79
C TYR A 21 14.32 2.65 -6.11
N LYS A 22 15.33 3.48 -6.08
CA LYS A 22 16.04 3.97 -7.27
C LYS A 22 17.19 3.01 -7.58
N ILE A 23 17.24 2.53 -8.81
CA ILE A 23 18.29 1.63 -9.28
C ILE A 23 19.10 2.37 -10.32
N ASP A 24 20.40 2.49 -10.07
CA ASP A 24 21.38 2.93 -11.06
C ASP A 24 22.11 1.71 -11.61
N GLN A 25 21.81 1.35 -12.85
CA GLN A 25 22.39 0.17 -13.51
C GLN A 25 23.86 0.38 -13.87
N LYS A 26 24.28 1.63 -14.14
CA LYS A 26 25.68 1.94 -14.48
C LYS A 26 26.57 1.87 -13.25
N ALA A 27 26.13 2.52 -12.17
CA ALA A 27 26.85 2.49 -10.90
C ALA A 27 26.61 1.22 -10.09
N ARG A 28 25.66 0.35 -10.50
CA ARG A 28 25.23 -0.85 -9.78
C ARG A 28 24.80 -0.58 -8.34
N THR A 29 24.10 0.52 -8.13
CA THR A 29 23.62 0.94 -6.81
C THR A 29 22.11 0.87 -6.71
N ILE A 30 21.62 0.60 -5.50
CA ILE A 30 20.21 0.60 -5.14
C ILE A 30 20.04 1.49 -3.92
N GLU A 31 19.16 2.47 -4.02
CA GLU A 31 18.84 3.41 -2.96
C GLU A 31 17.33 3.37 -2.66
N GLN A 32 16.97 3.27 -1.38
CA GLN A 32 15.57 3.43 -0.97
C GLN A 32 15.25 4.93 -0.92
N VAL A 33 14.41 5.39 -1.83
CA VAL A 33 14.10 6.82 -1.98
C VAL A 33 12.79 7.23 -1.33
N TRP A 34 11.90 6.27 -1.03
CA TRP A 34 10.64 6.54 -0.36
C TRP A 34 10.13 5.32 0.38
N GLN A 35 9.41 5.53 1.47
CA GLN A 35 8.67 4.50 2.19
C GLN A 35 7.46 5.06 2.92
N TYR A 36 6.45 4.22 3.13
CA TYR A 36 5.27 4.51 3.93
C TYR A 36 4.69 3.24 4.53
N GLY A 37 4.01 3.34 5.68
CA GLY A 37 3.19 2.30 6.29
C GLY A 37 3.69 1.76 7.62
N LYS A 38 4.98 1.91 7.95
CA LYS A 38 5.53 1.49 9.24
C LYS A 38 4.83 2.19 10.41
N GLU A 39 4.59 3.47 10.27
CA GLU A 39 3.92 4.36 11.23
C GLU A 39 2.45 4.01 11.44
N ARG A 40 1.82 3.36 10.46
CA ARG A 40 0.41 2.93 10.51
C ARG A 40 0.22 1.66 11.34
N GLY A 41 1.30 0.94 11.62
CA GLY A 41 1.27 -0.27 12.44
C GLY A 41 0.32 -1.32 11.89
N TYR A 42 -0.42 -1.92 12.81
CA TYR A 42 -1.25 -3.07 12.49
C TYR A 42 -2.53 -2.75 11.70
N SER A 43 -3.08 -1.57 11.87
CA SER A 43 -4.32 -1.16 11.17
C SER A 43 -4.20 -1.19 9.65
N TRP A 44 -2.99 -0.98 9.16
CA TRP A 44 -2.63 -0.95 7.75
C TRP A 44 -1.86 -2.20 7.30
N TYR A 45 -1.63 -3.13 8.21
CA TYR A 45 -0.93 -4.38 7.93
C TYR A 45 -1.74 -5.27 6.98
N SER A 46 -1.17 -5.60 5.84
CA SER A 46 -1.76 -6.46 4.83
C SER A 46 -0.94 -7.75 4.71
N PRO A 47 -1.41 -8.88 5.27
CA PRO A 47 -0.64 -10.11 5.31
C PRO A 47 -0.53 -10.83 3.97
N VAL A 48 -1.45 -10.60 3.04
CA VAL A 48 -1.53 -11.42 1.81
C VAL A 48 -1.23 -10.61 0.56
N THR A 49 -2.10 -9.70 0.19
CA THR A 49 -2.01 -8.96 -1.09
C THR A 49 -1.85 -7.48 -0.87
N SER A 50 -1.12 -6.85 -1.75
CA SER A 50 -0.99 -5.40 -1.79
C SER A 50 -0.26 -4.96 -3.05
N LEU A 51 -0.40 -3.69 -3.38
CA LEU A 51 0.18 -3.10 -4.56
C LEU A 51 0.78 -1.73 -4.23
N THR A 52 1.96 -1.46 -4.76
CA THR A 52 2.53 -0.11 -4.78
C THR A 52 2.84 0.24 -6.22
N LYS A 53 2.31 1.36 -6.70
CA LYS A 53 2.50 1.81 -8.07
C LYS A 53 2.83 3.30 -8.15
N TYR A 54 3.91 3.63 -8.85
CA TYR A 54 4.26 5.00 -9.19
C TYR A 54 3.67 5.36 -10.57
N PHE A 55 3.10 6.54 -10.67
CA PHE A 55 2.55 7.12 -11.88
C PHE A 55 3.39 8.34 -12.27
N ALA A 56 4.22 8.17 -13.29
CA ALA A 56 5.13 9.22 -13.74
C ALA A 56 4.40 10.43 -14.36
N ASP A 57 3.25 10.19 -14.98
CA ASP A 57 2.41 11.22 -15.59
C ASP A 57 1.76 12.17 -14.58
N LYS A 58 1.56 11.68 -13.36
CA LYS A 58 0.93 12.43 -12.27
C LYS A 58 1.90 12.76 -11.13
N ASP A 59 3.12 12.27 -11.22
CA ASP A 59 4.12 12.32 -10.15
C ASP A 59 3.52 11.90 -8.79
N SER A 60 2.83 10.77 -8.82
CA SER A 60 2.13 10.23 -7.66
C SER A 60 2.44 8.75 -7.41
N VAL A 61 2.25 8.33 -6.17
CA VAL A 61 2.38 6.93 -5.73
C VAL A 61 1.04 6.48 -5.20
N MET A 62 0.51 5.40 -5.75
CA MET A 62 -0.65 4.72 -5.18
C MET A 62 -0.21 3.47 -4.42
N VAL A 63 -0.72 3.33 -3.22
CA VAL A 63 -0.55 2.14 -2.40
C VAL A 63 -1.90 1.53 -2.11
N TYR A 64 -2.01 0.24 -2.33
CA TYR A 64 -3.21 -0.52 -2.02
C TYR A 64 -2.90 -1.60 -1.01
N SER A 65 -3.43 -1.46 0.18
CA SER A 65 -3.29 -2.40 1.30
C SER A 65 -4.51 -3.33 1.33
N ALA A 66 -4.51 -4.33 0.43
CA ALA A 66 -5.69 -5.09 0.03
C ALA A 66 -6.35 -5.93 1.13
N THR A 67 -5.59 -6.36 2.13
CA THR A 67 -6.07 -7.16 3.26
C THR A 67 -5.74 -6.51 4.60
N ALA A 68 -5.75 -5.18 4.63
CA ALA A 68 -5.43 -4.43 5.83
C ALA A 68 -6.30 -4.84 7.02
N GLY A 69 -5.67 -5.06 8.17
CA GLY A 69 -6.33 -5.47 9.40
C GLY A 69 -6.74 -6.95 9.49
N MET A 70 -6.52 -7.73 8.43
CA MET A 70 -6.78 -9.17 8.45
C MET A 70 -5.79 -9.90 9.35
N GLY A 71 -6.26 -10.93 10.08
CA GLY A 71 -5.41 -11.76 10.94
C GLY A 71 -4.99 -11.08 12.26
N ARG A 72 -5.74 -10.08 12.71
CA ARG A 72 -5.54 -9.46 14.01
C ARG A 72 -5.67 -10.47 15.15
N ARG A 73 -4.87 -10.30 16.20
CA ARG A 73 -5.02 -11.12 17.41
C ARG A 73 -6.31 -10.77 18.13
N PRO A 74 -6.91 -11.70 18.89
CA PRO A 74 -8.09 -11.41 19.70
C PRO A 74 -7.94 -10.19 20.62
N SER A 75 -6.72 -9.97 21.15
CA SER A 75 -6.40 -8.80 22.00
C SER A 75 -6.36 -7.46 21.26
N GLU A 76 -6.31 -7.48 19.93
CA GLU A 76 -6.24 -6.30 19.05
C GLU A 76 -7.60 -5.97 18.43
N LEU A 77 -8.60 -6.80 18.70
CA LEU A 77 -9.96 -6.65 18.19
C LEU A 77 -10.81 -5.78 19.11
N LYS A 78 -11.61 -4.91 18.51
CA LYS A 78 -12.67 -4.23 19.24
C LYS A 78 -13.86 -5.19 19.44
N PRO A 79 -14.74 -4.93 20.43
CA PRO A 79 -15.95 -5.71 20.60
C PRO A 79 -16.76 -5.80 19.30
N GLY A 80 -17.04 -7.02 18.85
CA GLY A 80 -17.78 -7.30 17.61
C GLY A 80 -16.93 -7.43 16.33
N GLU A 81 -15.63 -7.13 16.36
CA GLU A 81 -14.74 -7.35 15.21
C GLU A 81 -14.30 -8.81 15.09
N LYS A 82 -14.14 -9.28 13.86
CA LYS A 82 -13.68 -10.64 13.55
C LYS A 82 -12.22 -10.64 13.08
N PRO A 83 -11.40 -11.64 13.45
CA PRO A 83 -10.00 -11.75 13.04
C PRO A 83 -9.79 -11.85 11.52
N SER A 84 -10.77 -12.39 10.83
CA SER A 84 -10.74 -12.55 9.36
C SER A 84 -11.20 -11.31 8.59
N GLN A 85 -11.70 -10.30 9.29
CA GLN A 85 -12.25 -9.09 8.68
C GLN A 85 -11.12 -8.21 8.16
N ALA A 86 -11.16 -7.89 6.88
CA ALA A 86 -10.25 -6.94 6.25
C ALA A 86 -10.97 -5.64 5.93
N SER A 87 -10.23 -4.55 5.89
CA SER A 87 -10.71 -3.23 5.47
C SER A 87 -9.61 -2.55 4.67
N PRO A 88 -9.54 -2.81 3.36
CA PRO A 88 -8.48 -2.31 2.50
C PRO A 88 -8.39 -0.79 2.49
N PHE A 89 -7.15 -0.31 2.31
CA PHE A 89 -6.87 1.10 2.06
C PHE A 89 -6.34 1.30 0.65
N ILE A 90 -6.80 2.34 -0.01
CA ILE A 90 -6.24 2.88 -1.24
C ILE A 90 -5.71 4.27 -0.89
N ASP A 91 -4.40 4.42 -0.90
CA ASP A 91 -3.72 5.66 -0.55
C ASP A 91 -3.03 6.22 -1.79
N GLU A 92 -3.23 7.49 -2.08
CA GLU A 92 -2.49 8.21 -3.11
C GLU A 92 -1.64 9.31 -2.49
N PHE A 93 -0.37 9.32 -2.83
CA PHE A 93 0.64 10.27 -2.36
C PHE A 93 1.15 11.09 -3.53
N LYS A 94 1.36 12.39 -3.34
CA LYS A 94 2.29 13.13 -4.19
C LYS A 94 3.70 12.60 -3.98
N TRP A 95 4.51 12.60 -5.01
CA TRP A 95 5.88 12.12 -4.92
C TRP A 95 6.64 12.78 -3.76
N GLY A 96 7.29 11.97 -2.93
CA GLY A 96 8.05 12.41 -1.77
C GLY A 96 7.21 12.80 -0.54
N ALA A 97 5.89 12.82 -0.63
CA ALA A 97 5.04 13.13 0.51
C ALA A 97 5.06 12.03 1.58
N LYS A 98 4.92 12.42 2.84
CA LYS A 98 4.84 11.52 4.00
C LYS A 98 3.40 11.17 4.37
N GLU A 99 2.44 11.96 3.91
CA GLU A 99 1.02 11.80 4.16
C GLU A 99 0.28 11.59 2.85
N PRO A 100 -0.76 10.76 2.81
CA PRO A 100 -1.57 10.58 1.62
C PRO A 100 -2.34 11.86 1.28
N SER A 101 -2.42 12.19 -0.01
CA SER A 101 -3.28 13.24 -0.53
C SER A 101 -4.74 12.78 -0.57
N VAL A 102 -4.94 11.49 -0.80
CA VAL A 102 -6.24 10.81 -0.82
C VAL A 102 -6.08 9.48 -0.09
N GLU A 103 -7.00 9.20 0.83
CA GLU A 103 -7.13 7.89 1.48
C GLU A 103 -8.57 7.41 1.35
N ILE A 104 -8.76 6.22 0.81
CA ILE A 104 -10.06 5.57 0.72
C ILE A 104 -9.97 4.25 1.48
N GLN A 105 -10.84 4.07 2.46
CA GLN A 105 -10.99 2.80 3.16
C GLN A 105 -12.27 2.11 2.72
N ILE A 106 -12.16 0.84 2.33
CA ILE A 106 -13.30 0.00 2.01
C ILE A 106 -13.57 -0.88 3.22
N ILE A 107 -14.69 -0.62 3.88
CA ILE A 107 -15.03 -1.31 5.13
C ILE A 107 -15.52 -2.72 4.87
N ASP A 108 -15.09 -3.66 5.68
CA ASP A 108 -15.62 -5.02 5.75
C ASP A 108 -15.53 -5.79 4.42
N SER A 109 -14.44 -5.58 3.71
CA SER A 109 -14.22 -6.17 2.39
C SER A 109 -12.81 -6.73 2.29
N MET A 110 -12.61 -7.64 1.38
CA MET A 110 -11.28 -8.15 1.03
C MET A 110 -11.03 -7.85 -0.43
N GLY A 111 -9.88 -7.25 -0.71
CA GLY A 111 -9.48 -6.92 -2.06
C GLY A 111 -8.29 -7.75 -2.54
N TYR A 112 -8.10 -7.75 -3.84
CA TYR A 112 -6.93 -8.37 -4.47
C TYR A 112 -6.06 -7.34 -5.16
N GLN A 113 -6.66 -6.48 -5.96
CA GLN A 113 -5.97 -5.45 -6.73
C GLN A 113 -6.86 -4.23 -6.92
N ALA A 114 -6.26 -3.06 -6.90
CA ALA A 114 -6.89 -1.80 -7.32
C ALA A 114 -6.03 -1.15 -8.42
N MET A 115 -6.69 -0.65 -9.45
CA MET A 115 -6.03 0.12 -10.52
C MET A 115 -6.83 1.36 -10.84
N PRO A 116 -6.22 2.52 -10.97
CA PRO A 116 -6.89 3.71 -11.45
C PRO A 116 -7.22 3.54 -12.94
N ILE A 117 -8.37 4.02 -13.34
CA ILE A 117 -8.83 4.05 -14.72
C ILE A 117 -8.85 5.52 -15.16
N ASP A 118 -8.23 5.80 -16.28
CA ASP A 118 -8.41 7.08 -16.97
C ASP A 118 -9.71 7.01 -17.77
N LEU A 119 -10.73 7.69 -17.26
CA LEU A 119 -12.06 7.67 -17.88
C LEU A 119 -12.05 8.23 -19.29
N ASN A 120 -11.23 9.23 -19.59
CA ASN A 120 -11.14 9.80 -20.91
C ASN A 120 -10.56 8.81 -21.92
N LYS A 121 -9.56 8.04 -21.52
CA LYS A 121 -8.98 6.98 -22.34
C LYS A 121 -9.90 5.76 -22.44
N ALA A 122 -10.58 5.40 -21.35
CA ALA A 122 -11.45 4.21 -21.30
C ALA A 122 -12.72 4.36 -22.13
N PHE A 123 -13.27 5.58 -22.22
CA PHE A 123 -14.53 5.84 -22.92
C PHE A 123 -14.37 6.61 -24.25
N GLY A 124 -13.15 6.78 -24.74
CA GLY A 124 -12.87 7.20 -26.12
C GLY A 124 -13.29 8.64 -26.47
N GLN A 125 -13.21 9.51 -25.50
CA GLN A 125 -13.41 10.94 -25.78
C GLN A 125 -12.11 11.71 -25.81
#